data_8130fe232198fc56f5a1df221c37278e
#
_entry.id   8130fe232198fc56f5a1df221c37278e
#
_cell.length_a   1.000
_cell.length_b   1.000
_cell.length_c   1.000
_cell.angle_alpha   90.00
_cell.angle_beta   90.00
_cell.angle_gamma   90.00
#
_symmetry.space_group_name_H-M   'P 1'
#
loop_
_entity.id
_entity.type
_entity.pdbx_description
1 polymer ?
#
loop_
_entity_poly.entity_id
_entity_poly.type
_entity_poly.pdbx_seq_one_letter_code
_entity_poly.pdbx_strand_id
1 'polypeptide(L)'
;PLLVIVIGLALFAFIAEEAMRSIQSASNESKQQVGEIYGERISVHEFQNLVDEYAEVVKFTSGNSALNDQQLTQLRDQVWNTYVNNKLIEHEAEELGLTVTDAEIQSIISEGNSPILMQTPFRNEQTGRFDANVLKKFLTDYEGMKTKSEQMPAEYMDYYNSLYKFWMFIEKTLRQESLAQKYQVLLSKAMLGNKIIDKAAFEARTNESDIIMAAVPYSTINDKDIKVEESDLKAKYNELKERFKQTAESRDIKFIDVQVK
;
A
#
# COMPACT_ATOMS: atom_id res chain seq x y z
N PRO A 1 -17.01 28.96 -55.04
CA PRO A 1 -15.92 29.01 -54.07
C PRO A 1 -16.41 29.38 -52.67
N LEU A 2 -17.40 30.26 -52.51
CA LEU A 2 -17.88 30.74 -51.20
C LEU A 2 -18.49 29.62 -50.31
N LEU A 3 -19.26 28.71 -50.92
CA LEU A 3 -19.89 27.56 -50.25
C LEU A 3 -18.85 26.59 -49.67
N VAL A 4 -17.74 26.35 -50.37
CA VAL A 4 -16.64 25.48 -49.87
C VAL A 4 -15.93 26.08 -48.70
N ILE A 5 -15.75 27.40 -48.66
CA ILE A 5 -15.15 28.12 -47.54
C ILE A 5 -16.05 28.05 -46.30
N VAL A 6 -17.37 28.19 -46.47
CA VAL A 6 -18.35 28.09 -45.34
C VAL A 6 -18.39 26.68 -44.75
N ILE A 7 -18.37 25.64 -45.60
CA ILE A 7 -18.34 24.25 -45.18
C ILE A 7 -17.01 23.94 -44.47
N GLY A 8 -15.88 24.43 -45.01
CA GLY A 8 -14.56 24.27 -44.38
C GLY A 8 -14.46 24.93 -43.01
N LEU A 9 -15.01 26.13 -42.84
CA LEU A 9 -15.09 26.83 -41.55
C LEU A 9 -15.99 26.11 -40.54
N ALA A 10 -17.13 25.58 -41.01
CA ALA A 10 -18.03 24.82 -40.16
C ALA A 10 -17.40 23.51 -39.66
N LEU A 11 -16.73 22.79 -40.54
CA LEU A 11 -15.96 21.59 -40.14
C LEU A 11 -14.80 21.90 -39.20
N PHE A 12 -14.08 22.98 -39.47
CA PHE A 12 -13.00 23.42 -38.60
C PHE A 12 -13.51 23.81 -37.23
N ALA A 13 -14.64 24.54 -37.13
CA ALA A 13 -15.26 24.92 -35.85
C ALA A 13 -15.70 23.67 -35.09
N PHE A 14 -16.27 22.66 -35.72
CA PHE A 14 -16.67 21.40 -35.11
C PHE A 14 -15.48 20.62 -34.56
N ILE A 15 -14.41 20.49 -35.33
CA ILE A 15 -13.17 19.81 -34.90
C ILE A 15 -12.48 20.58 -33.79
N ALA A 16 -12.48 21.92 -33.85
CA ALA A 16 -11.90 22.75 -32.79
C ALA A 16 -12.72 22.68 -31.48
N GLU A 17 -14.04 22.60 -31.56
CA GLU A 17 -14.90 22.40 -30.40
C GLU A 17 -14.67 21.04 -29.74
N GLU A 18 -14.55 19.98 -30.54
CA GLU A 18 -14.30 18.62 -30.04
C GLU A 18 -12.91 18.48 -29.43
N ALA A 19 -11.90 19.11 -30.05
CA ALA A 19 -10.54 19.19 -29.48
C ALA A 19 -10.52 20.00 -28.17
N MET A 20 -11.26 21.11 -28.10
CA MET A 20 -11.37 21.91 -26.87
C MET A 20 -12.10 21.15 -25.75
N ARG A 21 -13.15 20.41 -26.07
CA ARG A 21 -13.85 19.54 -25.09
C ARG A 21 -12.94 18.42 -24.59
N SER A 22 -12.15 17.80 -25.48
CA SER A 22 -11.17 16.79 -25.11
C SER A 22 -10.08 17.34 -24.19
N ILE A 23 -9.54 18.52 -24.48
CA ILE A 23 -8.57 19.21 -23.63
C ILE A 23 -9.18 19.62 -22.28
N GLN A 24 -10.44 20.03 -22.27
CA GLN A 24 -11.12 20.46 -21.06
C GLN A 24 -11.54 19.30 -20.16
N SER A 25 -11.92 18.13 -20.74
CA SER A 25 -12.13 16.89 -20.00
C SER A 25 -10.83 16.34 -19.43
N ALA A 26 -9.76 16.28 -20.20
CA ALA A 26 -8.43 15.88 -19.74
C ALA A 26 -7.89 16.82 -18.62
N SER A 27 -8.15 18.12 -18.75
CA SER A 27 -7.81 19.11 -17.69
C SER A 27 -8.67 18.99 -16.44
N ASN A 28 -9.91 18.51 -16.52
CA ASN A 28 -10.75 18.26 -15.35
C ASN A 28 -10.44 16.93 -14.67
N GLU A 29 -10.09 15.91 -15.41
CA GLU A 29 -9.61 14.63 -14.86
C GLU A 29 -8.29 14.80 -14.11
N SER A 30 -7.37 15.62 -14.62
CA SER A 30 -6.11 15.94 -13.95
C SER A 30 -6.27 16.79 -12.68
N LYS A 31 -7.45 17.41 -12.47
CA LYS A 31 -7.77 18.15 -11.25
C LYS A 31 -8.42 17.30 -10.16
N GLN A 32 -8.91 16.10 -10.49
CA GLN A 32 -9.42 15.16 -9.52
C GLN A 32 -8.27 14.37 -8.91
N GLN A 33 -8.00 14.62 -7.65
CA GLN A 33 -6.97 13.92 -6.89
C GLN A 33 -7.59 13.03 -5.82
N VAL A 34 -6.99 11.86 -5.61
CA VAL A 34 -7.35 10.95 -4.50
C VAL A 34 -6.65 11.39 -3.22
N GLY A 35 -5.45 11.92 -3.35
CA GLY A 35 -4.63 12.37 -2.22
C GLY A 35 -3.35 13.08 -2.68
N GLU A 36 -2.51 13.40 -1.70
CA GLU A 36 -1.20 14.01 -1.90
C GLU A 36 -0.19 13.36 -0.97
N ILE A 37 0.97 12.97 -1.49
CA ILE A 37 2.07 12.36 -0.73
C ILE A 37 3.33 13.15 -1.05
N TYR A 38 4.00 13.71 -0.04
CA TYR A 38 5.19 14.57 -0.19
C TYR A 38 5.01 15.73 -1.19
N GLY A 39 3.79 16.30 -1.30
CA GLY A 39 3.49 17.36 -2.25
C GLY A 39 3.19 16.88 -3.67
N GLU A 40 3.36 15.58 -3.96
CA GLU A 40 2.98 14.96 -5.22
C GLU A 40 1.49 14.59 -5.20
N ARG A 41 0.74 15.11 -6.16
CA ARG A 41 -0.69 14.85 -6.30
C ARG A 41 -0.93 13.53 -7.02
N ILE A 42 -1.79 12.70 -6.44
CA ILE A 42 -2.17 11.41 -7.01
C ILE A 42 -3.52 11.57 -7.70
N SER A 43 -3.54 11.38 -9.01
CA SER A 43 -4.76 11.47 -9.79
C SER A 43 -5.68 10.27 -9.55
N VAL A 44 -7.00 10.48 -9.70
CA VAL A 44 -8.00 9.39 -9.67
C VAL A 44 -7.67 8.32 -10.69
N HIS A 45 -7.23 8.71 -11.89
CA HIS A 45 -6.90 7.79 -12.97
C HIS A 45 -5.69 6.90 -12.63
N GLU A 46 -4.63 7.48 -12.08
CA GLU A 46 -3.45 6.74 -11.65
C GLU A 46 -3.80 5.71 -10.56
N PHE A 47 -4.55 6.15 -9.57
CA PHE A 47 -4.99 5.27 -8.49
C PHE A 47 -5.93 4.16 -9.00
N GLN A 48 -6.86 4.48 -9.91
CA GLN A 48 -7.76 3.48 -10.48
C GLN A 48 -6.98 2.43 -11.28
N ASN A 49 -6.00 2.82 -12.09
CA ASN A 49 -5.14 1.88 -12.81
C ASN A 49 -4.40 0.93 -11.85
N LEU A 50 -3.94 1.45 -10.72
CA LEU A 50 -3.29 0.63 -9.70
C LEU A 50 -4.28 -0.35 -9.06
N VAL A 51 -5.49 0.11 -8.72
CA VAL A 51 -6.55 -0.78 -8.20
C VAL A 51 -6.91 -1.87 -9.21
N ASP A 52 -7.00 -1.54 -10.49
CA ASP A 52 -7.30 -2.49 -11.56
C ASP A 52 -6.17 -3.53 -11.71
N GLU A 53 -4.90 -3.11 -11.62
CA GLU A 53 -3.75 -4.02 -11.62
C GLU A 53 -3.84 -5.05 -10.47
N TYR A 54 -4.14 -4.58 -9.25
CA TYR A 54 -4.32 -5.46 -8.08
C TYR A 54 -5.57 -6.35 -8.21
N ALA A 55 -6.66 -5.81 -8.75
CA ALA A 55 -7.88 -6.59 -8.97
C ALA A 55 -7.66 -7.74 -9.95
N GLU A 56 -6.91 -7.52 -11.04
CA GLU A 56 -6.55 -8.59 -11.99
C GLU A 56 -5.72 -9.69 -11.31
N VAL A 57 -4.77 -9.32 -10.45
CA VAL A 57 -3.97 -10.28 -9.68
C VAL A 57 -4.84 -11.08 -8.72
N VAL A 58 -5.76 -10.43 -7.99
CA VAL A 58 -6.69 -11.12 -7.08
C VAL A 58 -7.62 -12.08 -7.84
N LYS A 59 -8.16 -11.66 -8.97
CA LYS A 59 -8.99 -12.52 -9.83
C LYS A 59 -8.19 -13.73 -10.33
N PHE A 60 -6.99 -13.51 -10.82
CA PHE A 60 -6.11 -14.57 -11.32
C PHE A 60 -5.78 -15.60 -10.23
N THR A 61 -5.43 -15.14 -9.02
CA THR A 61 -5.01 -16.01 -7.91
C THR A 61 -6.17 -16.73 -7.24
N SER A 62 -7.36 -16.11 -7.19
CA SER A 62 -8.56 -16.70 -6.59
C SER A 62 -9.37 -17.58 -7.56
N GLY A 63 -9.08 -17.49 -8.86
CA GLY A 63 -9.89 -18.14 -9.91
C GLY A 63 -11.28 -17.53 -10.11
N ASN A 64 -11.55 -16.38 -9.50
CA ASN A 64 -12.83 -15.68 -9.62
C ASN A 64 -12.80 -14.69 -10.77
N SER A 65 -13.82 -14.70 -11.62
CA SER A 65 -13.93 -13.76 -12.75
C SER A 65 -14.31 -12.34 -12.35
N ALA A 66 -14.92 -12.15 -11.16
CA ALA A 66 -15.37 -10.85 -10.67
C ALA A 66 -15.18 -10.71 -9.15
N LEU A 67 -14.97 -9.49 -8.72
CA LEU A 67 -14.99 -9.09 -7.30
C LEU A 67 -16.34 -8.41 -7.00
N ASN A 68 -16.91 -8.67 -5.84
CA ASN A 68 -18.10 -7.97 -5.40
C ASN A 68 -17.73 -6.57 -4.85
N ASP A 69 -18.72 -5.71 -4.62
CA ASP A 69 -18.50 -4.31 -4.19
C ASP A 69 -17.76 -4.21 -2.86
N GLN A 70 -18.02 -5.11 -1.93
CA GLN A 70 -17.33 -5.14 -0.63
C GLN A 70 -15.86 -5.52 -0.80
N GLN A 71 -15.57 -6.53 -1.59
CA GLN A 71 -14.19 -6.94 -1.91
C GLN A 71 -13.42 -5.83 -2.63
N LEU A 72 -14.09 -5.14 -3.56
CA LEU A 72 -13.49 -4.02 -4.29
C LEU A 72 -13.19 -2.84 -3.37
N THR A 73 -14.07 -2.54 -2.41
CA THR A 73 -13.85 -1.49 -1.42
C THR A 73 -12.64 -1.83 -0.53
N GLN A 74 -12.59 -3.06 0.01
CA GLN A 74 -11.45 -3.51 0.82
C GLN A 74 -10.14 -3.50 0.03
N LEU A 75 -10.19 -3.91 -1.24
CA LEU A 75 -9.03 -3.88 -2.12
C LEU A 75 -8.52 -2.44 -2.32
N ARG A 76 -9.42 -1.48 -2.57
CA ARG A 76 -9.04 -0.06 -2.71
C ARG A 76 -8.34 0.48 -1.48
N ASP A 77 -8.86 0.17 -0.28
CA ASP A 77 -8.24 0.60 0.97
C ASP A 77 -6.85 -0.04 1.16
N GLN A 78 -6.72 -1.32 0.84
CA GLN A 78 -5.44 -2.03 0.90
C GLN A 78 -4.43 -1.46 -0.11
N VAL A 79 -4.85 -1.24 -1.34
CA VAL A 79 -4.01 -0.67 -2.41
C VAL A 79 -3.56 0.73 -2.03
N TRP A 80 -4.45 1.57 -1.49
CA TRP A 80 -4.09 2.89 -1.02
C TRP A 80 -3.00 2.85 0.06
N ASN A 81 -3.19 2.04 1.09
CA ASN A 81 -2.22 1.91 2.17
C ASN A 81 -0.87 1.38 1.67
N THR A 82 -0.88 0.39 0.77
CA THR A 82 0.34 -0.15 0.17
C THR A 82 1.04 0.91 -0.69
N TYR A 83 0.29 1.66 -1.50
CA TYR A 83 0.83 2.72 -2.35
C TYR A 83 1.48 3.83 -1.51
N VAL A 84 0.78 4.31 -0.48
CA VAL A 84 1.33 5.32 0.45
C VAL A 84 2.63 4.83 1.08
N ASN A 85 2.64 3.61 1.65
CA ASN A 85 3.84 3.06 2.27
C ASN A 85 5.00 2.91 1.28
N ASN A 86 4.73 2.45 0.07
CA ASN A 86 5.77 2.31 -0.94
C ASN A 86 6.35 3.68 -1.34
N LYS A 87 5.51 4.69 -1.55
CA LYS A 87 5.96 6.05 -1.87
C LYS A 87 6.78 6.68 -0.75
N LEU A 88 6.39 6.44 0.52
CA LEU A 88 7.16 6.90 1.68
C LEU A 88 8.56 6.25 1.70
N ILE A 89 8.63 4.94 1.50
CA ILE A 89 9.90 4.20 1.49
C ILE A 89 10.75 4.59 0.26
N GLU A 90 10.15 4.74 -0.91
CA GLU A 90 10.83 5.17 -2.14
C GLU A 90 11.50 6.54 -1.93
N HIS A 91 10.77 7.51 -1.38
CA HIS A 91 11.29 8.84 -1.10
C HIS A 91 12.48 8.82 -0.15
N GLU A 92 12.33 8.18 1.01
CA GLU A 92 13.39 8.06 2.00
C GLU A 92 14.61 7.28 1.48
N ALA A 93 14.37 6.23 0.70
CA ALA A 93 15.42 5.43 0.10
C ALA A 93 16.18 6.22 -0.98
N GLU A 94 15.49 7.03 -1.77
CA GLU A 94 16.07 7.89 -2.80
C GLU A 94 16.98 8.97 -2.19
N GLU A 95 16.56 9.61 -1.11
CA GLU A 95 17.38 10.57 -0.36
C GLU A 95 18.66 9.94 0.22
N LEU A 96 18.60 8.65 0.58
CA LEU A 96 19.73 7.87 1.09
C LEU A 96 20.58 7.23 -0.02
N GLY A 97 20.19 7.38 -1.29
CA GLY A 97 20.85 6.75 -2.44
C GLY A 97 20.69 5.23 -2.48
N LEU A 98 19.66 4.69 -1.83
CA LEU A 98 19.35 3.25 -1.86
C LEU A 98 18.62 2.92 -3.16
N THR A 99 19.11 1.91 -3.87
CA THR A 99 18.50 1.42 -5.10
C THR A 99 18.43 -0.10 -5.09
N VAL A 100 17.56 -0.67 -5.93
CA VAL A 100 17.51 -2.11 -6.20
C VAL A 100 17.86 -2.32 -7.66
N THR A 101 18.95 -3.01 -7.90
CA THR A 101 19.48 -3.27 -9.26
C THR A 101 18.80 -4.51 -9.88
N ASP A 102 18.84 -4.59 -11.22
CA ASP A 102 18.33 -5.77 -11.94
C ASP A 102 19.12 -7.04 -11.56
N ALA A 103 20.42 -6.90 -11.32
CA ALA A 103 21.26 -8.03 -10.90
C ALA A 103 20.84 -8.59 -9.53
N GLU A 104 20.43 -7.72 -8.60
CA GLU A 104 19.90 -8.15 -7.29
C GLU A 104 18.57 -8.90 -7.44
N ILE A 105 17.67 -8.38 -8.26
CA ILE A 105 16.39 -9.06 -8.53
C ILE A 105 16.63 -10.42 -9.21
N GLN A 106 17.52 -10.48 -10.17
CA GLN A 106 17.91 -11.77 -10.79
C GLN A 106 18.51 -12.76 -9.80
N SER A 107 19.31 -12.28 -8.84
CA SER A 107 19.85 -13.14 -7.77
C SER A 107 18.71 -13.69 -6.89
N ILE A 108 17.79 -12.85 -6.43
CA ILE A 108 16.63 -13.25 -5.62
C ILE A 108 15.77 -14.27 -6.37
N ILE A 109 15.52 -14.03 -7.66
CA ILE A 109 14.76 -14.96 -8.51
C ILE A 109 15.51 -16.29 -8.67
N SER A 110 16.82 -16.25 -8.89
CA SER A 110 17.62 -17.48 -9.08
C SER A 110 17.73 -18.31 -7.80
N GLU A 111 17.80 -17.68 -6.64
CA GLU A 111 17.79 -18.34 -5.33
C GLU A 111 16.41 -18.92 -4.98
N GLY A 112 15.33 -18.30 -5.43
CA GLY A 112 13.96 -18.76 -5.27
C GLY A 112 13.44 -18.80 -3.83
N ASN A 113 14.12 -18.14 -2.89
CA ASN A 113 13.84 -18.20 -1.46
C ASN A 113 12.85 -17.14 -0.96
N SER A 114 12.47 -16.17 -1.81
CA SER A 114 11.51 -15.13 -1.41
C SER A 114 10.11 -15.72 -1.21
N PRO A 115 9.41 -15.34 -0.11
CA PRO A 115 8.05 -15.81 0.17
C PRO A 115 7.06 -15.50 -0.95
N ILE A 116 7.22 -14.36 -1.64
CA ILE A 116 6.33 -14.00 -2.75
C ILE A 116 6.52 -14.91 -3.97
N LEU A 117 7.74 -15.36 -4.25
CA LEU A 117 8.03 -16.31 -5.32
C LEU A 117 7.39 -17.66 -5.06
N MET A 118 7.31 -18.07 -3.79
CA MET A 118 6.67 -19.32 -3.39
C MET A 118 5.16 -19.33 -3.61
N GLN A 119 4.53 -18.18 -3.82
CA GLN A 119 3.10 -18.07 -4.12
C GLN A 119 2.80 -18.11 -5.62
N THR A 120 3.85 -18.10 -6.46
CA THR A 120 3.69 -18.14 -7.91
C THR A 120 3.44 -19.57 -8.43
N PRO A 121 2.85 -19.75 -9.62
CA PRO A 121 2.68 -21.06 -10.23
C PRO A 121 3.97 -21.65 -10.83
N PHE A 122 5.07 -20.90 -10.83
CA PHE A 122 6.36 -21.33 -11.42
C PHE A 122 7.11 -22.26 -10.47
N ARG A 123 6.60 -23.48 -10.30
CA ARG A 123 7.09 -24.46 -9.35
C ARG A 123 7.66 -25.68 -10.04
N ASN A 124 8.69 -26.26 -9.42
CA ASN A 124 9.16 -27.58 -9.78
C ASN A 124 8.15 -28.64 -9.30
N GLU A 125 7.70 -29.49 -10.18
CA GLU A 125 6.68 -30.51 -9.90
C GLU A 125 7.10 -31.52 -8.81
N GLN A 126 8.41 -31.77 -8.68
CA GLN A 126 8.93 -32.75 -7.71
C GLN A 126 9.09 -32.15 -6.31
N THR A 127 9.52 -30.89 -6.23
CA THR A 127 9.84 -30.23 -4.94
C THR A 127 8.72 -29.32 -4.44
N GLY A 128 7.80 -28.92 -5.31
CA GLY A 128 6.75 -27.93 -5.04
C GLY A 128 7.27 -26.51 -4.77
N ARG A 129 8.59 -26.29 -4.91
CA ARG A 129 9.23 -24.99 -4.70
C ARG A 129 9.30 -24.20 -6.00
N PHE A 130 9.44 -22.89 -5.88
CA PHE A 130 9.70 -22.01 -7.02
C PHE A 130 10.96 -22.50 -7.79
N ASP A 131 10.86 -22.44 -9.12
CA ASP A 131 11.96 -22.81 -10.01
C ASP A 131 12.13 -21.75 -11.10
N ALA A 132 13.25 -21.06 -11.06
CA ALA A 132 13.60 -20.01 -12.01
C ALA A 132 13.66 -20.51 -13.46
N ASN A 133 13.94 -21.81 -13.70
CA ASN A 133 13.96 -22.38 -15.04
C ASN A 133 12.54 -22.53 -15.60
N VAL A 134 11.56 -22.87 -14.75
CA VAL A 134 10.14 -22.93 -15.15
C VAL A 134 9.65 -21.54 -15.54
N LEU A 135 10.00 -20.52 -14.76
CA LEU A 135 9.72 -19.13 -15.10
C LEU A 135 10.40 -18.72 -16.42
N LYS A 136 11.69 -18.97 -16.56
CA LYS A 136 12.44 -18.63 -17.77
C LYS A 136 11.84 -19.28 -19.03
N LYS A 137 11.48 -20.57 -18.90
CA LYS A 137 10.80 -21.27 -20.00
C LYS A 137 9.47 -20.59 -20.36
N PHE A 138 8.65 -20.26 -19.34
CA PHE A 138 7.39 -19.55 -19.56
C PHE A 138 7.60 -18.22 -20.30
N LEU A 139 8.56 -17.39 -19.86
CA LEU A 139 8.82 -16.10 -20.51
C LEU A 139 9.28 -16.25 -21.96
N THR A 140 10.14 -17.24 -22.23
CA THR A 140 10.60 -17.55 -23.60
C THR A 140 9.45 -18.03 -24.49
N ASP A 141 8.60 -18.92 -23.95
CA ASP A 141 7.44 -19.45 -24.67
C ASP A 141 6.42 -18.34 -24.95
N TYR A 142 6.18 -17.44 -23.97
CA TYR A 142 5.27 -16.29 -24.10
C TYR A 142 5.70 -15.33 -25.22
N GLU A 143 6.98 -14.98 -25.31
CA GLU A 143 7.50 -14.14 -26.40
C GLU A 143 7.31 -14.82 -27.76
N GLY A 144 7.57 -16.13 -27.84
CA GLY A 144 7.34 -16.92 -29.03
C GLY A 144 5.86 -16.98 -29.45
N MET A 145 4.94 -17.04 -28.48
CA MET A 145 3.49 -17.04 -28.71
C MET A 145 2.99 -15.68 -29.18
N LYS A 146 3.49 -14.60 -28.62
CA LYS A 146 3.12 -13.22 -28.98
C LYS A 146 3.39 -12.95 -30.46
N THR A 147 4.44 -13.52 -31.00
CA THR A 147 4.77 -13.39 -32.44
C THR A 147 3.86 -14.24 -33.37
N LYS A 148 3.12 -15.22 -32.83
CA LYS A 148 2.23 -16.14 -33.53
C LYS A 148 0.77 -16.05 -33.04
N SER A 149 0.39 -14.97 -32.41
CA SER A 149 -0.91 -14.81 -31.73
C SER A 149 -2.13 -15.03 -32.64
N GLU A 150 -2.03 -14.70 -33.93
CA GLU A 150 -3.10 -14.89 -34.90
C GLU A 150 -3.45 -16.38 -35.18
N GLN A 151 -2.58 -17.32 -34.79
CA GLN A 151 -2.74 -18.75 -35.04
C GLN A 151 -3.19 -19.52 -33.78
N MET A 152 -3.36 -18.83 -32.64
CA MET A 152 -3.70 -19.46 -31.38
C MET A 152 -5.16 -19.19 -30.95
N PRO A 153 -5.81 -20.13 -30.22
CA PRO A 153 -7.12 -19.88 -29.64
C PRO A 153 -7.06 -18.70 -28.66
N ALA A 154 -8.06 -17.81 -28.71
CA ALA A 154 -8.11 -16.59 -27.87
C ALA A 154 -8.03 -16.91 -26.37
N GLU A 155 -8.75 -17.91 -25.89
CA GLU A 155 -8.73 -18.33 -24.47
C GLU A 155 -7.34 -18.71 -23.97
N TYR A 156 -6.54 -19.33 -24.85
CA TYR A 156 -5.17 -19.72 -24.54
C TYR A 156 -4.27 -18.47 -24.39
N MET A 157 -4.39 -17.54 -25.29
CA MET A 157 -3.65 -16.27 -25.23
C MET A 157 -4.07 -15.42 -24.01
N ASP A 158 -5.34 -15.40 -23.67
CA ASP A 158 -5.85 -14.67 -22.51
C ASP A 158 -5.26 -15.20 -21.18
N TYR A 159 -5.18 -16.52 -21.05
CA TYR A 159 -4.53 -17.13 -19.88
C TYR A 159 -3.05 -16.76 -19.78
N TYR A 160 -2.30 -16.87 -20.88
CA TYR A 160 -0.87 -16.54 -20.88
C TYR A 160 -0.61 -15.05 -20.68
N ASN A 161 -1.47 -14.19 -21.21
CA ASN A 161 -1.42 -12.75 -20.96
C ASN A 161 -1.68 -12.43 -19.47
N SER A 162 -2.65 -13.09 -18.85
CA SER A 162 -2.94 -12.93 -17.41
C SER A 162 -1.79 -13.42 -16.56
N LEU A 163 -1.19 -14.56 -16.89
CA LEU A 163 -0.02 -15.10 -16.20
C LEU A 163 1.20 -14.19 -16.33
N TYR A 164 1.39 -13.58 -17.52
CA TYR A 164 2.47 -12.62 -17.74
C TYR A 164 2.26 -11.34 -16.93
N LYS A 165 1.04 -10.78 -16.92
CA LYS A 165 0.69 -9.62 -16.08
C LYS A 165 0.90 -9.92 -14.61
N PHE A 166 0.49 -11.10 -14.15
CA PHE A 166 0.74 -11.57 -12.80
C PHE A 166 2.24 -11.59 -12.48
N TRP A 167 3.07 -12.13 -13.38
CA TRP A 167 4.52 -12.14 -13.18
C TRP A 167 5.10 -10.72 -13.10
N MET A 168 4.71 -9.82 -13.98
CA MET A 168 5.16 -8.42 -13.94
C MET A 168 4.81 -7.74 -12.62
N PHE A 169 3.61 -8.03 -12.09
CA PHE A 169 3.21 -7.56 -10.77
C PHE A 169 4.11 -8.13 -9.65
N ILE A 170 4.41 -9.42 -9.70
CA ILE A 170 5.32 -10.08 -8.74
C ILE A 170 6.71 -9.47 -8.78
N GLU A 171 7.27 -9.24 -9.97
CA GLU A 171 8.59 -8.61 -10.13
C GLU A 171 8.62 -7.18 -9.55
N LYS A 172 7.59 -6.38 -9.84
CA LYS A 172 7.41 -5.04 -9.28
C LYS A 172 7.35 -5.09 -7.75
N THR A 173 6.53 -5.97 -7.20
CA THR A 173 6.40 -6.15 -5.74
C THR A 173 7.73 -6.60 -5.12
N LEU A 174 8.44 -7.52 -5.77
CA LEU A 174 9.75 -7.99 -5.30
C LEU A 174 10.78 -6.85 -5.21
N ARG A 175 10.77 -5.91 -6.18
CA ARG A 175 11.61 -4.70 -6.12
C ARG A 175 11.25 -3.81 -4.95
N GLN A 176 9.96 -3.58 -4.73
CA GLN A 176 9.46 -2.74 -3.64
C GLN A 176 9.78 -3.36 -2.27
N GLU A 177 9.55 -4.66 -2.10
CA GLU A 177 9.91 -5.38 -0.87
C GLU A 177 11.43 -5.34 -0.61
N SER A 178 12.25 -5.53 -1.66
CA SER A 178 13.70 -5.48 -1.55
C SER A 178 14.20 -4.10 -1.13
N LEU A 179 13.61 -3.03 -1.68
CA LEU A 179 13.93 -1.66 -1.30
C LEU A 179 13.54 -1.39 0.15
N ALA A 180 12.32 -1.79 0.54
CA ALA A 180 11.82 -1.65 1.90
C ALA A 180 12.71 -2.40 2.90
N GLN A 181 13.15 -3.60 2.56
CA GLN A 181 14.05 -4.40 3.40
C GLN A 181 15.42 -3.72 3.55
N LYS A 182 16.00 -3.18 2.47
CA LYS A 182 17.26 -2.43 2.55
C LYS A 182 17.14 -1.22 3.47
N TYR A 183 16.07 -0.45 3.33
CA TYR A 183 15.78 0.70 4.19
C TYR A 183 15.64 0.30 5.66
N GLN A 184 14.85 -0.72 5.96
CA GLN A 184 14.67 -1.23 7.32
C GLN A 184 15.97 -1.76 7.94
N VAL A 185 16.76 -2.49 7.17
CA VAL A 185 18.08 -2.98 7.62
C VAL A 185 19.02 -1.82 7.92
N LEU A 186 19.07 -0.81 7.05
CA LEU A 186 19.87 0.39 7.29
C LEU A 186 19.44 1.10 8.57
N LEU A 187 18.14 1.31 8.74
CA LEU A 187 17.58 1.98 9.93
C LEU A 187 17.91 1.21 11.21
N SER A 188 17.72 -0.12 11.19
CA SER A 188 18.03 -0.98 12.35
C SER A 188 19.51 -1.00 12.68
N LYS A 189 20.40 -0.92 11.68
CA LYS A 189 21.85 -0.86 11.87
C LYS A 189 22.35 0.52 12.26
N ALA A 190 21.64 1.58 11.90
CA ALA A 190 21.91 2.95 12.34
C ALA A 190 21.54 3.19 13.82
N MET A 191 20.63 2.38 14.37
CA MET A 191 20.33 2.38 15.80
C MET A 191 21.44 1.72 16.58
N LEU A 192 22.47 2.48 16.90
CA LEU A 192 23.59 2.00 17.70
C LEU A 192 23.12 1.75 19.13
N GLY A 193 23.26 0.52 19.59
CA GLY A 193 23.04 0.16 21.00
C GLY A 193 24.02 0.91 21.91
N ASN A 194 23.52 1.43 23.03
CA ASN A 194 24.37 1.97 24.07
C ASN A 194 24.70 0.87 25.06
N LYS A 195 25.99 0.48 25.11
CA LYS A 195 26.46 -0.60 25.99
C LYS A 195 26.04 -0.46 27.47
N ILE A 196 25.88 0.78 27.95
CA ILE A 196 25.44 1.04 29.31
C ILE A 196 23.95 0.72 29.45
N ILE A 197 23.15 1.16 28.49
CA ILE A 197 21.69 0.89 28.47
C ILE A 197 21.45 -0.60 28.25
N ASP A 198 22.17 -1.24 27.33
CA ASP A 198 22.05 -2.68 27.04
C ASP A 198 22.40 -3.52 28.26
N LYS A 199 23.46 -3.14 28.99
CA LYS A 199 23.83 -3.79 30.25
C LYS A 199 22.75 -3.60 31.32
N ALA A 200 22.25 -2.38 31.50
CA ALA A 200 21.20 -2.10 32.46
C ALA A 200 19.90 -2.86 32.13
N ALA A 201 19.53 -2.93 30.86
CA ALA A 201 18.37 -3.69 30.38
C ALA A 201 18.55 -5.21 30.60
N PHE A 202 19.75 -5.74 30.38
CA PHE A 202 20.07 -7.14 30.66
C PHE A 202 19.99 -7.43 32.15
N GLU A 203 20.63 -6.61 33.00
CA GLU A 203 20.59 -6.75 34.47
C GLU A 203 19.16 -6.65 34.99
N ALA A 204 18.32 -5.72 34.47
CA ALA A 204 16.93 -5.59 34.86
C ALA A 204 16.07 -6.84 34.54
N ARG A 205 16.47 -7.61 33.54
CA ARG A 205 15.77 -8.85 33.16
C ARG A 205 16.28 -10.09 33.88
N THR A 206 17.53 -10.07 34.30
CA THR A 206 18.22 -11.25 34.89
C THR A 206 18.37 -11.17 36.39
N ASN A 207 18.33 -9.96 36.98
CA ASN A 207 18.37 -9.79 38.42
C ASN A 207 17.02 -10.14 39.05
N GLU A 208 17.02 -11.13 39.88
CA GLU A 208 15.91 -11.48 40.72
C GLU A 208 16.09 -10.81 42.12
N SER A 209 15.01 -10.33 42.69
CA SER A 209 15.01 -9.73 44.00
C SER A 209 13.83 -10.26 44.82
N ASP A 210 14.11 -10.70 46.05
CA ASP A 210 13.08 -11.04 47.02
C ASP A 210 12.54 -9.75 47.61
N ILE A 211 11.25 -9.54 47.51
CA ILE A 211 10.58 -8.38 48.07
C ILE A 211 9.54 -8.80 49.13
N ILE A 212 9.49 -8.08 50.22
CA ILE A 212 8.39 -8.15 51.14
C ILE A 212 7.53 -6.91 50.94
N MET A 213 6.29 -7.10 50.52
CA MET A 213 5.37 -6.01 50.19
C MET A 213 4.25 -5.95 51.21
N ALA A 214 4.08 -4.80 51.85
CA ALA A 214 2.89 -4.48 52.61
C ALA A 214 2.05 -3.49 51.81
N ALA A 215 0.83 -3.87 51.49
CA ALA A 215 -0.10 -3.04 50.72
C ALA A 215 -1.32 -2.66 51.58
N VAL A 216 -1.63 -1.38 51.59
CA VAL A 216 -2.90 -0.89 52.13
C VAL A 216 -3.75 -0.45 50.93
N PRO A 217 -4.80 -1.21 50.57
CA PRO A 217 -5.67 -0.85 49.45
C PRO A 217 -6.42 0.46 49.74
N TYR A 218 -6.54 1.32 48.76
CA TYR A 218 -7.36 2.54 48.85
C TYR A 218 -8.83 2.23 49.20
N SER A 219 -9.32 1.04 48.87
CA SER A 219 -10.67 0.59 49.25
C SER A 219 -10.92 0.46 50.75
N THR A 220 -9.87 0.51 51.56
CA THR A 220 -10.02 0.56 53.06
C THR A 220 -10.42 1.95 53.56
N ILE A 221 -10.29 2.98 52.73
CA ILE A 221 -10.70 4.35 53.05
C ILE A 221 -12.11 4.55 52.50
N ASN A 222 -13.03 4.98 53.37
CA ASN A 222 -14.40 5.21 52.95
C ASN A 222 -14.49 6.52 52.17
N ASP A 223 -15.14 6.51 51.02
CA ASP A 223 -15.32 7.70 50.15
C ASP A 223 -15.97 8.88 50.87
N LYS A 224 -16.77 8.61 51.93
CA LYS A 224 -17.40 9.62 52.79
C LYS A 224 -16.42 10.42 53.62
N ASP A 225 -15.25 9.86 53.88
CA ASP A 225 -14.19 10.49 54.69
C ASP A 225 -13.26 11.35 53.84
N ILE A 226 -13.42 11.28 52.50
CA ILE A 226 -12.61 12.03 51.55
C ILE A 226 -13.36 13.28 51.11
N LYS A 227 -12.81 14.45 51.44
CA LYS A 227 -13.29 15.73 50.91
C LYS A 227 -12.38 16.15 49.75
N VAL A 228 -12.94 16.22 48.56
CA VAL A 228 -12.24 16.74 47.40
C VAL A 228 -12.69 18.18 47.18
N GLU A 229 -11.77 19.11 47.26
CA GLU A 229 -12.02 20.52 46.98
C GLU A 229 -11.75 20.84 45.50
N GLU A 230 -12.34 21.95 45.05
CA GLU A 230 -12.17 22.37 43.66
C GLU A 230 -10.73 22.72 43.32
N SER A 231 -9.95 23.15 44.32
CA SER A 231 -8.49 23.34 44.23
C SER A 231 -7.74 22.05 43.85
N ASP A 232 -8.17 20.91 44.46
CA ASP A 232 -7.54 19.59 44.24
C ASP A 232 -7.81 19.10 42.82
N LEU A 233 -9.06 19.27 42.37
CA LEU A 233 -9.43 18.94 40.96
C LEU A 233 -8.64 19.78 39.98
N LYS A 234 -8.47 21.07 40.24
CA LYS A 234 -7.73 21.98 39.38
C LYS A 234 -6.24 21.65 39.37
N ALA A 235 -5.66 21.32 40.50
CA ALA A 235 -4.27 20.88 40.58
C ALA A 235 -4.05 19.58 39.79
N LYS A 236 -4.95 18.58 39.99
CA LYS A 236 -4.86 17.31 39.27
C LYS A 236 -5.10 17.43 37.77
N TYR A 237 -6.03 18.29 37.37
CA TYR A 237 -6.22 18.60 35.96
C TYR A 237 -4.96 19.21 35.36
N ASN A 238 -4.32 20.15 36.03
CA ASN A 238 -3.09 20.78 35.52
C ASN A 238 -1.93 19.78 35.40
N GLU A 239 -1.84 18.82 36.29
CA GLU A 239 -0.87 17.71 36.22
C GLU A 239 -1.12 16.79 35.05
N LEU A 240 -2.39 16.50 34.74
CA LEU A 240 -2.79 15.51 33.75
C LEU A 240 -3.25 16.12 32.41
N LYS A 241 -3.22 17.46 32.26
CA LYS A 241 -3.83 18.17 31.12
C LYS A 241 -3.37 17.67 29.74
N GLU A 242 -2.13 17.22 29.61
CA GLU A 242 -1.61 16.68 28.35
C GLU A 242 -2.27 15.34 27.96
N ARG A 243 -2.81 14.59 28.93
CA ARG A 243 -3.60 13.36 28.65
C ARG A 243 -5.00 13.66 28.14
N PHE A 244 -5.52 14.85 28.41
CA PHE A 244 -6.86 15.29 27.95
C PHE A 244 -6.80 16.14 26.70
N LYS A 245 -5.60 16.33 26.14
CA LYS A 245 -5.41 17.11 24.93
C LYS A 245 -5.94 16.33 23.73
N GLN A 246 -6.98 16.85 23.09
CA GLN A 246 -7.46 16.33 21.83
C GLN A 246 -6.53 16.78 20.71
N THR A 247 -5.99 15.81 19.96
CA THR A 247 -5.13 16.05 18.81
C THR A 247 -5.90 16.01 17.48
N ALA A 248 -7.12 15.45 17.50
CA ALA A 248 -8.01 15.41 16.34
C ALA A 248 -9.21 16.33 16.56
N GLU A 249 -9.66 16.96 15.48
CA GLU A 249 -10.90 17.75 15.50
C GLU A 249 -12.10 16.84 15.79
N SER A 250 -12.88 17.17 16.81
CA SER A 250 -14.13 16.45 17.14
C SER A 250 -15.32 17.40 17.11
N ARG A 251 -16.47 16.88 16.76
CA ARG A 251 -17.73 17.64 16.70
C ARG A 251 -18.84 16.84 17.36
N ASP A 252 -19.60 17.49 18.21
CA ASP A 252 -20.84 16.91 18.73
C ASP A 252 -21.92 17.09 17.69
N ILE A 253 -22.53 15.99 17.24
CA ILE A 253 -23.62 15.99 16.28
C ILE A 253 -24.87 15.37 16.89
N LYS A 254 -26.03 15.94 16.56
CA LYS A 254 -27.33 15.31 16.79
C LYS A 254 -27.91 14.93 15.45
N PHE A 255 -28.33 13.70 15.30
CA PHE A 255 -28.97 13.22 14.07
C PHE A 255 -30.20 12.41 14.38
N ILE A 256 -31.12 12.37 13.43
CA ILE A 256 -32.31 11.53 13.47
C ILE A 256 -32.17 10.55 12.32
N ASP A 257 -32.16 9.26 12.64
CA ASP A 257 -32.20 8.20 11.65
C ASP A 257 -33.65 7.79 11.39
N VAL A 258 -34.10 7.91 10.13
CA VAL A 258 -35.43 7.50 9.71
C VAL A 258 -35.31 6.27 8.84
N GLN A 259 -35.64 5.11 9.40
CA GLN A 259 -35.70 3.88 8.63
C GLN A 259 -36.94 3.84 7.77
N VAL A 260 -36.76 3.81 6.47
CA VAL A 260 -37.85 3.58 5.50
C VAL A 260 -38.10 2.08 5.46
N LYS A 261 -39.36 1.70 5.78
CA LYS A 261 -39.83 0.31 5.72
C LYS A 261 -40.12 -0.09 4.27
#